data_513783acbb937c7b6995c3f304554bd9
#
_entry.id   513783acbb937c7b6995c3f304554bd9
#
_cell.length_a   1.000
_cell.length_b   1.000
_cell.length_c   1.000
_cell.angle_alpha   90.00
_cell.angle_beta   90.00
_cell.angle_gamma   90.00
#
_symmetry.space_group_name_H-M   'P 1'
#
loop_
_entity.id
_entity.type
_entity.pdbx_description
1 polymer ?
#
loop_
_entity_poly.entity_id
_entity_poly.type
_entity_poly.pdbx_seq_one_letter_code
_entity_poly.pdbx_strand_id
1 'polypeptide(L)'
;STQGVSSAASDVYKRQGDKSVLFSTSGKSFLMYGKQGRSWIGLFDPVGPTDEWPELIWNFIETAHAHGGRAGFYQVRPDKLGMYLDAGMQARKLGEFAWVPLGEFTLKGGKRANLRTSVNRAEREGLRFQVVGAADVKPLLPRLRDISDNWLVKNRAREKGYSLGSFSEAYVARGPIALITLNDEPVAFATLME
;
A
#
# COMPACT_ATOMS: atom_id res chain seq x y z
N SER A 1 6.98 12.65 13.46
CA SER A 1 6.69 11.40 14.18
C SER A 1 6.54 10.25 13.18
N THR A 2 7.53 9.38 13.15
CA THR A 2 7.63 8.25 12.21
C THR A 2 6.67 7.10 12.51
N GLN A 3 6.05 7.05 13.68
CA GLN A 3 5.08 6.01 14.07
C GLN A 3 3.73 6.11 13.35
N GLY A 4 3.26 7.31 13.04
CA GLY A 4 1.96 7.50 12.38
C GLY A 4 1.91 6.98 10.94
N VAL A 5 3.02 7.06 10.21
CA VAL A 5 3.07 6.67 8.78
C VAL A 5 3.11 5.14 8.62
N SER A 6 3.80 4.42 9.50
CA SER A 6 3.80 2.95 9.51
C SER A 6 2.41 2.38 9.83
N SER A 7 1.67 3.02 10.75
CA SER A 7 0.31 2.63 11.11
C SER A 7 -0.66 2.85 9.96
N ALA A 8 -0.63 4.01 9.30
CA ALA A 8 -1.52 4.32 8.18
C ALA A 8 -1.29 3.36 6.99
N ALA A 9 -0.04 3.12 6.59
CA ALA A 9 0.27 2.18 5.51
C ALA A 9 -0.24 0.77 5.82
N SER A 10 -0.09 0.28 7.06
CA SER A 10 -0.57 -1.04 7.44
C SER A 10 -2.11 -1.15 7.45
N ASP A 11 -2.82 -0.07 7.79
CA ASP A 11 -4.29 -0.05 7.76
C ASP A 11 -4.86 -0.14 6.35
N VAL A 12 -4.16 0.41 5.36
CA VAL A 12 -4.48 0.23 3.93
C VAL A 12 -4.59 -1.23 3.57
N TYR A 13 -3.54 -1.98 3.85
CA TYR A 13 -3.43 -3.37 3.41
C TYR A 13 -4.29 -4.34 4.23
N LYS A 14 -4.59 -4.04 5.48
CA LYS A 14 -5.55 -4.81 6.30
C LYS A 14 -6.96 -4.81 5.70
N ARG A 15 -7.37 -3.70 5.12
CA ARG A 15 -8.73 -3.53 4.58
C ARG A 15 -8.97 -4.28 3.28
N GLN A 16 -7.93 -4.80 2.63
CA GLN A 16 -8.03 -5.57 1.38
C GLN A 16 -8.57 -7.00 1.59
N GLY A 17 -8.46 -7.54 2.82
CA GLY A 17 -9.02 -8.86 3.18
C GLY A 17 -8.22 -10.06 2.66
N ASP A 18 -7.06 -9.85 2.04
CA ASP A 18 -6.19 -10.90 1.47
C ASP A 18 -5.03 -11.27 2.40
N LYS A 19 -4.99 -10.71 3.62
CA LYS A 19 -3.90 -10.88 4.57
C LYS A 19 -4.39 -11.41 5.91
N SER A 20 -3.50 -12.12 6.58
CA SER A 20 -3.65 -12.57 7.95
C SER A 20 -2.84 -11.70 8.88
N VAL A 21 -3.19 -11.72 10.17
CA VAL A 21 -2.51 -10.96 11.21
C VAL A 21 -2.07 -11.93 12.30
N LEU A 22 -0.80 -11.81 12.70
CA LEU A 22 -0.25 -12.49 13.88
C LEU A 22 -0.09 -11.44 14.98
N PHE A 23 -0.69 -11.67 16.15
CA PHE A 23 -0.57 -10.78 17.29
C PHE A 23 0.57 -11.21 18.22
N SER A 24 1.17 -10.25 18.91
CA SER A 24 2.06 -10.51 20.05
C SER A 24 1.30 -11.15 21.20
N THR A 25 2.01 -11.74 22.16
CA THR A 25 1.42 -12.33 23.36
C THR A 25 0.59 -11.34 24.16
N SER A 26 0.97 -10.07 24.16
CA SER A 26 0.23 -8.98 24.84
C SER A 26 -1.00 -8.50 24.07
N GLY A 27 -1.10 -8.83 22.77
CA GLY A 27 -2.09 -8.30 21.84
C GLY A 27 -1.90 -6.83 21.44
N LYS A 28 -0.83 -6.16 21.90
CA LYS A 28 -0.56 -4.75 21.61
C LYS A 28 0.18 -4.53 20.29
N SER A 29 0.89 -5.55 19.83
CA SER A 29 1.60 -5.53 18.57
C SER A 29 1.07 -6.61 17.62
N PHE A 30 1.22 -6.39 16.34
CA PHE A 30 0.86 -7.39 15.34
C PHE A 30 1.77 -7.29 14.11
N LEU A 31 1.89 -8.41 13.41
CA LEU A 31 2.51 -8.55 12.10
C LEU A 31 1.45 -8.94 11.07
N MET A 32 1.39 -8.22 9.97
CA MET A 32 0.53 -8.56 8.85
C MET A 32 1.28 -9.42 7.86
N TYR A 33 0.68 -10.50 7.36
CA TYR A 33 1.33 -11.40 6.43
C TYR A 33 0.37 -11.99 5.39
N GLY A 34 0.94 -12.39 4.26
CA GLY A 34 0.27 -13.20 3.25
C GLY A 34 0.87 -14.59 3.19
N LYS A 35 0.05 -15.57 2.80
CA LYS A 35 0.47 -16.96 2.63
C LYS A 35 0.12 -17.44 1.24
N GLN A 36 1.12 -18.00 0.53
CA GLN A 36 0.91 -18.66 -0.74
C GLN A 36 1.74 -19.95 -0.80
N GLY A 37 1.07 -21.09 -0.80
CA GLY A 37 1.74 -22.39 -0.70
C GLY A 37 2.59 -22.48 0.58
N ARG A 38 3.89 -22.72 0.41
CA ARG A 38 4.86 -22.78 1.51
C ARG A 38 5.48 -21.43 1.87
N SER A 39 5.21 -20.36 1.13
CA SER A 39 5.76 -19.04 1.38
C SER A 39 4.85 -18.23 2.31
N TRP A 40 5.38 -17.81 3.45
CA TRP A 40 4.75 -16.93 4.42
C TRP A 40 5.52 -15.62 4.42
N ILE A 41 4.89 -14.54 3.98
CA ILE A 41 5.60 -13.27 3.79
C ILE A 41 4.96 -12.22 4.70
N GLY A 42 5.73 -11.71 5.68
CA GLY A 42 5.38 -10.54 6.47
C GLY A 42 5.47 -9.29 5.59
N LEU A 43 4.50 -8.40 5.72
CA LEU A 43 4.45 -7.13 4.98
C LEU A 43 4.72 -5.98 5.94
N PHE A 44 5.77 -5.20 5.64
CA PHE A 44 6.30 -4.15 6.49
C PHE A 44 6.86 -4.66 7.82
N ASP A 45 7.24 -3.73 8.69
CA ASP A 45 7.59 -4.02 10.07
C ASP A 45 6.32 -4.31 10.90
N PRO A 46 6.43 -4.98 12.04
CA PRO A 46 5.33 -5.08 12.98
C PRO A 46 4.77 -3.72 13.39
N VAL A 47 3.53 -3.69 13.81
CA VAL A 47 2.85 -2.49 14.31
C VAL A 47 2.61 -2.65 15.81
N GLY A 48 2.90 -1.61 16.58
CA GLY A 48 2.79 -1.59 18.06
C GLY A 48 4.11 -1.24 18.72
N PRO A 49 4.22 -1.46 20.05
CA PRO A 49 5.46 -1.24 20.80
C PRO A 49 6.65 -1.99 20.22
N THR A 50 7.75 -1.26 19.97
CA THR A 50 8.93 -1.81 19.27
C THR A 50 9.73 -2.82 20.08
N ASP A 51 9.58 -2.82 21.39
CA ASP A 51 10.16 -3.81 22.30
C ASP A 51 9.57 -5.22 22.14
N GLU A 52 8.35 -5.32 21.61
CA GLU A 52 7.70 -6.60 21.32
C GLU A 52 8.07 -7.17 19.92
N TRP A 53 8.67 -6.36 19.05
CA TRP A 53 8.93 -6.75 17.65
C TRP A 53 9.87 -7.94 17.50
N PRO A 54 10.99 -8.05 18.23
CA PRO A 54 11.89 -9.19 18.10
C PRO A 54 11.19 -10.52 18.38
N GLU A 55 10.39 -10.60 19.46
CA GLU A 55 9.61 -11.79 19.80
C GLU A 55 8.58 -12.10 18.69
N LEU A 56 7.86 -11.09 18.21
CA LEU A 56 6.84 -11.28 17.19
C LEU A 56 7.42 -11.73 15.85
N ILE A 57 8.59 -11.19 15.45
CA ILE A 57 9.33 -11.62 14.26
C ILE A 57 9.74 -13.10 14.39
N TRP A 58 10.28 -13.47 15.56
CA TRP A 58 10.69 -14.84 15.84
C TRP A 58 9.50 -15.80 15.81
N ASN A 59 8.42 -15.46 16.52
CA ASN A 59 7.19 -16.24 16.54
C ASN A 59 6.59 -16.45 15.15
N PHE A 60 6.68 -15.45 14.27
CA PHE A 60 6.24 -15.59 12.89
C PHE A 60 7.09 -16.59 12.11
N ILE A 61 8.42 -16.55 12.27
CA ILE A 61 9.35 -17.48 11.64
C ILE A 61 9.07 -18.91 12.11
N GLU A 62 8.95 -19.12 13.42
CA GLU A 62 8.65 -20.44 14.00
C GLU A 62 7.28 -20.95 13.56
N THR A 63 6.26 -20.10 13.54
CA THR A 63 4.92 -20.48 13.08
C THR A 63 4.94 -20.94 11.62
N ALA A 64 5.65 -20.23 10.76
CA ALA A 64 5.80 -20.64 9.37
C ALA A 64 6.50 -22.00 9.25
N HIS A 65 7.59 -22.22 9.99
CA HIS A 65 8.33 -23.47 10.00
C HIS A 65 7.50 -24.63 10.55
N ALA A 66 6.77 -24.44 11.65
CA ALA A 66 5.89 -25.45 12.24
C ALA A 66 4.82 -25.95 11.25
N HIS A 67 4.43 -25.10 10.29
CA HIS A 67 3.50 -25.44 9.23
C HIS A 67 4.21 -25.91 7.93
N GLY A 68 5.48 -26.26 7.98
CA GLY A 68 6.27 -26.70 6.83
C GLY A 68 6.50 -25.59 5.79
N GLY A 69 6.32 -24.34 6.18
CA GLY A 69 6.50 -23.15 5.34
C GLY A 69 7.89 -22.52 5.48
N ARG A 70 8.09 -21.43 4.76
CA ARG A 70 9.28 -20.59 4.82
C ARG A 70 8.83 -19.15 5.07
N ALA A 71 9.38 -18.53 6.12
CA ALA A 71 9.13 -17.13 6.43
C ALA A 71 10.02 -16.21 5.59
N GLY A 72 9.47 -15.07 5.23
CA GLY A 72 10.17 -13.93 4.66
C GLY A 72 9.49 -12.63 5.08
N PHE A 73 10.17 -11.51 4.87
CA PHE A 73 9.62 -10.18 5.14
C PHE A 73 9.84 -9.29 3.93
N TYR A 74 8.89 -8.44 3.63
CA TYR A 74 8.91 -7.56 2.47
C TYR A 74 8.67 -6.11 2.89
N GLN A 75 9.50 -5.20 2.38
CA GLN A 75 9.45 -3.76 2.66
C GLN A 75 9.72 -3.41 4.14
N VAL A 76 10.62 -4.12 4.78
CA VAL A 76 11.12 -3.74 6.12
C VAL A 76 11.99 -2.50 6.05
N ARG A 77 11.97 -1.70 7.10
CA ARG A 77 12.72 -0.46 7.18
C ARG A 77 14.20 -0.71 7.43
N PRO A 78 15.10 0.06 6.79
CA PRO A 78 16.54 -0.10 6.98
C PRO A 78 17.01 0.09 8.44
N ASP A 79 16.37 1.01 9.18
CA ASP A 79 16.67 1.29 10.58
C ASP A 79 16.22 0.18 11.55
N LYS A 80 15.40 -0.77 11.09
CA LYS A 80 14.92 -1.93 11.85
C LYS A 80 15.54 -3.26 11.41
N LEU A 81 16.39 -3.21 10.38
CA LEU A 81 16.94 -4.41 9.76
C LEU A 81 17.71 -5.31 10.74
N GLY A 82 18.37 -4.74 11.76
CA GLY A 82 19.09 -5.50 12.78
C GLY A 82 18.24 -6.60 13.41
N MET A 83 16.99 -6.34 13.76
CA MET A 83 16.09 -7.33 14.39
C MET A 83 15.87 -8.57 13.52
N TYR A 84 15.82 -8.41 12.20
CA TYR A 84 15.65 -9.50 11.26
C TYR A 84 16.94 -10.30 11.05
N LEU A 85 18.09 -9.61 11.04
CA LEU A 85 19.40 -10.24 10.96
C LEU A 85 19.67 -11.08 12.21
N ASP A 86 19.35 -10.56 13.40
CA ASP A 86 19.46 -11.26 14.68
C ASP A 86 18.56 -12.51 14.72
N ALA A 87 17.41 -12.47 14.04
CA ALA A 87 16.54 -13.64 13.84
C ALA A 87 17.01 -14.60 12.73
N GLY A 88 18.23 -14.44 12.22
CA GLY A 88 18.84 -15.33 11.22
C GLY A 88 18.39 -15.08 9.77
N MET A 89 17.71 -13.97 9.50
CA MET A 89 17.27 -13.63 8.16
C MET A 89 18.41 -12.97 7.36
N GLN A 90 18.36 -13.13 6.04
CA GLN A 90 19.24 -12.40 5.12
C GLN A 90 18.51 -11.23 4.50
N ALA A 91 19.16 -10.08 4.43
CA ALA A 91 18.58 -8.88 3.83
C ALA A 91 19.02 -8.69 2.38
N ARG A 92 18.08 -8.24 1.55
CA ARG A 92 18.35 -7.88 0.16
C ARG A 92 17.61 -6.59 -0.19
N LYS A 93 18.34 -5.58 -0.66
CA LYS A 93 17.74 -4.33 -1.13
C LYS A 93 16.99 -4.59 -2.43
N LEU A 94 15.70 -4.29 -2.46
CA LEU A 94 14.81 -4.46 -3.62
C LEU A 94 14.47 -3.14 -4.32
N GLY A 95 14.58 -2.00 -3.62
CA GLY A 95 14.21 -0.71 -4.17
C GLY A 95 14.43 0.44 -3.19
N GLU A 96 13.89 1.58 -3.55
CA GLU A 96 13.91 2.80 -2.74
C GLU A 96 12.49 3.16 -2.32
N PHE A 97 12.36 3.77 -1.15
CA PHE A 97 11.11 4.33 -0.66
C PHE A 97 11.15 5.85 -0.83
N ALA A 98 10.21 6.39 -1.61
CA ALA A 98 10.13 7.82 -1.86
C ALA A 98 9.17 8.50 -0.89
N TRP A 99 9.61 9.60 -0.29
CA TRP A 99 8.81 10.45 0.59
C TRP A 99 8.56 11.79 -0.05
N VAL A 100 7.32 12.26 0.02
CA VAL A 100 6.94 13.61 -0.41
C VAL A 100 6.40 14.36 0.80
N PRO A 101 7.15 15.31 1.39
CA PRO A 101 6.67 16.16 2.48
C PRO A 101 5.61 17.11 1.94
N LEU A 102 4.35 16.82 2.21
CA LEU A 102 3.22 17.56 1.63
C LEU A 102 3.17 19.03 2.09
N GLY A 103 3.55 19.31 3.34
CA GLY A 103 3.57 20.68 3.87
C GLY A 103 4.54 21.63 3.16
N GLU A 104 5.62 21.07 2.58
CA GLU A 104 6.63 21.83 1.84
C GLU A 104 6.49 21.66 0.32
N PHE A 105 5.53 20.84 -0.13
CA PHE A 105 5.38 20.51 -1.53
C PHE A 105 4.89 21.72 -2.32
N THR A 106 5.61 22.05 -3.40
CA THR A 106 5.24 23.12 -4.33
C THR A 106 5.63 22.72 -5.75
N LEU A 107 4.85 23.18 -6.71
CA LEU A 107 5.18 23.05 -8.13
C LEU A 107 6.19 24.11 -8.62
N LYS A 108 6.64 25.05 -7.78
CA LYS A 108 7.61 26.08 -8.13
C LYS A 108 9.02 25.51 -8.31
N GLY A 109 9.84 26.21 -9.09
CA GLY A 109 11.26 25.89 -9.33
C GLY A 109 11.52 24.90 -10.48
N GLY A 110 12.79 24.85 -10.92
CA GLY A 110 13.23 24.07 -12.09
C GLY A 110 13.04 22.55 -11.91
N LYS A 111 13.31 22.03 -10.71
CA LYS A 111 13.17 20.60 -10.39
C LYS A 111 11.73 20.06 -10.56
N ARG A 112 10.73 20.94 -10.56
CA ARG A 112 9.31 20.60 -10.72
C ARG A 112 8.73 20.97 -12.08
N ALA A 113 9.57 21.39 -13.04
CA ALA A 113 9.14 21.83 -14.37
C ALA A 113 8.31 20.75 -15.09
N ASN A 114 8.76 19.50 -15.07
CA ASN A 114 8.05 18.39 -15.70
C ASN A 114 6.65 18.17 -15.11
N LEU A 115 6.52 18.25 -13.79
CA LEU A 115 5.21 18.12 -13.13
C LEU A 115 4.27 19.25 -13.54
N ARG A 116 4.76 20.51 -13.52
CA ARG A 116 3.96 21.66 -13.99
C ARG A 116 3.53 21.50 -15.45
N THR A 117 4.44 21.09 -16.29
CA THR A 117 4.12 20.88 -17.73
C THR A 117 3.04 19.82 -17.89
N SER A 118 3.10 18.73 -17.10
CA SER A 118 2.09 17.66 -17.15
C SER A 118 0.73 18.15 -16.65
N VAL A 119 0.68 18.91 -15.55
CA VAL A 119 -0.57 19.50 -15.03
C VAL A 119 -1.17 20.47 -16.04
N ASN A 120 -0.38 21.45 -16.51
CA ASN A 120 -0.84 22.43 -17.48
C ASN A 120 -1.31 21.81 -18.81
N ARG A 121 -0.69 20.69 -19.20
CA ARG A 121 -1.11 19.93 -20.38
C ARG A 121 -2.45 19.25 -20.12
N ALA A 122 -2.60 18.59 -19.00
CA ALA A 122 -3.84 17.92 -18.61
C ALA A 122 -5.02 18.89 -18.59
N GLU A 123 -4.84 20.09 -17.99
CA GLU A 123 -5.86 21.14 -17.95
C GLU A 123 -6.23 21.64 -19.38
N ARG A 124 -5.25 21.84 -20.25
CA ARG A 124 -5.49 22.26 -21.64
C ARG A 124 -6.21 21.19 -22.47
N GLU A 125 -5.97 19.91 -22.16
CA GLU A 125 -6.65 18.78 -22.79
C GLU A 125 -8.06 18.54 -22.20
N GLY A 126 -8.50 19.39 -21.26
CA GLY A 126 -9.84 19.33 -20.64
C GLY A 126 -9.98 18.34 -19.51
N LEU A 127 -8.86 17.78 -19.02
CA LEU A 127 -8.88 16.92 -17.84
C LEU A 127 -9.16 17.74 -16.58
N ARG A 128 -10.02 17.23 -15.73
CA ARG A 128 -10.38 17.82 -14.45
C ARG A 128 -10.09 16.87 -13.30
N PHE A 129 -9.56 17.39 -12.21
CA PHE A 129 -9.30 16.66 -10.98
C PHE A 129 -10.35 17.00 -9.94
N GLN A 130 -10.84 15.98 -9.24
CA GLN A 130 -11.69 16.16 -8.06
C GLN A 130 -11.46 15.03 -7.04
N VAL A 131 -11.76 15.32 -5.79
CA VAL A 131 -11.85 14.32 -4.74
C VAL A 131 -13.30 14.00 -4.50
N VAL A 132 -13.66 12.72 -4.62
CA VAL A 132 -15.02 12.22 -4.38
C VAL A 132 -15.04 11.56 -3.01
N GLY A 133 -15.93 11.99 -2.13
CA GLY A 133 -16.09 11.42 -0.80
C GLY A 133 -16.63 9.99 -0.83
N ALA A 134 -16.33 9.21 0.21
CA ALA A 134 -16.73 7.79 0.28
C ALA A 134 -18.23 7.55 0.05
N ALA A 135 -19.09 8.49 0.50
CA ALA A 135 -20.55 8.39 0.33
C ALA A 135 -20.98 8.38 -1.16
N ASP A 136 -20.21 9.06 -2.00
CA ASP A 136 -20.53 9.28 -3.42
C ASP A 136 -19.78 8.33 -4.37
N VAL A 137 -18.97 7.41 -3.84
CA VAL A 137 -18.17 6.47 -4.65
C VAL A 137 -19.01 5.34 -5.24
N LYS A 138 -20.02 4.85 -4.50
CA LYS A 138 -20.80 3.68 -4.92
C LYS A 138 -21.39 3.75 -6.33
N PRO A 139 -22.00 4.87 -6.76
CA PRO A 139 -22.53 4.98 -8.12
C PRO A 139 -21.47 4.90 -9.21
N LEU A 140 -20.22 5.20 -8.89
CA LEU A 140 -19.10 5.21 -9.82
C LEU A 140 -18.44 3.84 -9.98
N LEU A 141 -18.67 2.89 -9.07
CA LEU A 141 -17.96 1.61 -9.02
C LEU A 141 -17.94 0.84 -10.37
N PRO A 142 -19.03 0.74 -11.13
CA PRO A 142 -19.00 0.06 -12.42
C PRO A 142 -18.01 0.70 -13.37
N ARG A 143 -18.01 2.04 -13.46
CA ARG A 143 -17.08 2.79 -14.31
C ARG A 143 -15.63 2.69 -13.83
N LEU A 144 -15.41 2.71 -12.52
CA LEU A 144 -14.06 2.55 -11.94
C LEU A 144 -13.49 1.16 -12.24
N ARG A 145 -14.34 0.11 -12.24
CA ARG A 145 -13.95 -1.24 -12.65
C ARG A 145 -13.51 -1.25 -14.11
N ASP A 146 -14.30 -0.68 -15.01
CA ASP A 146 -13.94 -0.62 -16.43
C ASP A 146 -12.59 0.08 -16.66
N ILE A 147 -12.33 1.16 -15.92
CA ILE A 147 -11.04 1.87 -15.97
C ILE A 147 -9.90 0.95 -15.50
N SER A 148 -10.08 0.24 -14.39
CA SER A 148 -9.10 -0.70 -13.85
C SER A 148 -8.81 -1.83 -14.83
N ASP A 149 -9.84 -2.48 -15.35
CA ASP A 149 -9.72 -3.60 -16.28
C ASP A 149 -9.04 -3.18 -17.59
N ASN A 150 -9.42 -2.02 -18.15
CA ASN A 150 -8.79 -1.46 -19.35
C ASN A 150 -7.31 -1.13 -19.11
N TRP A 151 -6.96 -0.63 -17.91
CA TRP A 151 -5.57 -0.38 -17.56
C TRP A 151 -4.74 -1.67 -17.53
N LEU A 152 -5.29 -2.74 -16.94
CA LEU A 152 -4.64 -4.05 -16.89
C LEU A 152 -4.40 -4.61 -18.29
N VAL A 153 -5.41 -4.57 -19.15
CA VAL A 153 -5.29 -5.02 -20.55
C VAL A 153 -4.23 -4.22 -21.30
N LYS A 154 -4.31 -2.89 -21.23
CA LYS A 154 -3.37 -1.98 -21.94
C LYS A 154 -1.92 -2.20 -21.51
N ASN A 155 -1.69 -2.46 -20.24
CA ASN A 155 -0.35 -2.65 -19.68
C ASN A 155 0.09 -4.13 -19.68
N ARG A 156 -0.70 -5.03 -20.27
CA ARG A 156 -0.45 -6.49 -20.22
C ARG A 156 -0.16 -6.96 -18.79
N ALA A 157 -0.82 -6.34 -17.82
CA ALA A 157 -0.67 -6.60 -16.41
C ALA A 157 -1.79 -7.54 -15.91
N ARG A 158 -1.54 -8.17 -14.78
CA ARG A 158 -2.56 -8.92 -14.02
C ARG A 158 -2.75 -8.24 -12.68
N GLU A 159 -3.93 -8.39 -12.11
CA GLU A 159 -4.16 -8.01 -10.71
C GLU A 159 -3.07 -8.62 -9.82
N LYS A 160 -2.42 -7.75 -9.07
CA LYS A 160 -1.39 -8.14 -8.11
C LYS A 160 -1.90 -7.78 -6.73
N GLY A 161 -2.38 -8.77 -6.01
CA GLY A 161 -2.69 -8.62 -4.59
C GLY A 161 -1.44 -8.37 -3.75
N TYR A 162 -1.55 -8.54 -2.45
CA TYR A 162 -0.50 -8.42 -1.46
C TYR A 162 -0.01 -6.97 -1.25
N SER A 163 1.03 -6.50 -1.92
CA SER A 163 1.64 -5.18 -1.69
C SER A 163 1.17 -4.09 -2.65
N LEU A 164 0.43 -4.43 -3.69
CA LEU A 164 0.00 -3.49 -4.73
C LEU A 164 -1.50 -3.21 -4.73
N GLY A 165 -2.27 -3.99 -4.00
CA GLY A 165 -3.72 -3.94 -4.04
C GLY A 165 -4.31 -4.52 -5.33
N SER A 166 -5.57 -4.91 -5.24
CA SER A 166 -6.40 -5.32 -6.36
C SER A 166 -7.69 -4.51 -6.35
N PHE A 167 -8.36 -4.37 -7.50
CA PHE A 167 -9.64 -3.70 -7.55
C PHE A 167 -10.69 -4.55 -6.81
N SER A 168 -11.18 -4.03 -5.69
CA SER A 168 -12.29 -4.59 -4.94
C SER A 168 -13.31 -3.49 -4.68
N GLU A 169 -14.54 -3.67 -5.15
CA GLU A 169 -15.62 -2.70 -4.94
C GLU A 169 -15.84 -2.41 -3.45
N ALA A 170 -15.81 -3.46 -2.63
CA ALA A 170 -15.95 -3.32 -1.19
C ALA A 170 -14.81 -2.50 -0.56
N TYR A 171 -13.60 -2.56 -1.13
CA TYR A 171 -12.48 -1.76 -0.70
C TYR A 171 -12.57 -0.31 -1.20
N VAL A 172 -12.80 -0.13 -2.51
CA VAL A 172 -12.86 1.19 -3.15
C VAL A 172 -14.01 2.05 -2.56
N ALA A 173 -15.14 1.42 -2.20
CA ALA A 173 -16.29 2.10 -1.61
C ALA A 173 -16.09 2.56 -0.15
N ARG A 174 -14.98 2.18 0.51
CA ARG A 174 -14.77 2.51 1.94
C ARG A 174 -14.14 3.87 2.20
N GLY A 175 -13.52 4.47 1.20
CA GLY A 175 -12.77 5.70 1.36
C GLY A 175 -12.98 6.67 0.20
N PRO A 176 -12.48 7.89 0.31
CA PRO A 176 -12.50 8.84 -0.77
C PRO A 176 -11.60 8.40 -1.93
N ILE A 177 -11.90 8.90 -3.11
CA ILE A 177 -11.07 8.69 -4.30
C ILE A 177 -10.65 10.01 -4.93
N ALA A 178 -9.44 10.06 -5.45
CA ALA A 178 -9.02 11.05 -6.42
C ALA A 178 -9.52 10.62 -7.79
N LEU A 179 -10.27 11.45 -8.46
CA LEU A 179 -10.89 11.18 -9.75
C LEU A 179 -10.40 12.17 -10.80
N ILE A 180 -10.06 11.67 -11.98
CA ILE A 180 -9.81 12.47 -13.17
C ILE A 180 -10.96 12.23 -14.15
N THR A 181 -11.54 13.33 -14.63
CA THR A 181 -12.60 13.29 -15.65
C THR A 181 -12.15 14.00 -16.94
N LEU A 182 -12.69 13.57 -18.06
CA LEU A 182 -12.61 14.22 -19.36
C LEU A 182 -14.03 14.31 -19.94
N ASN A 183 -14.50 15.53 -20.23
CA ASN A 183 -15.89 15.77 -20.66
C ASN A 183 -16.90 15.17 -19.67
N ASP A 184 -16.65 15.37 -18.36
CA ASP A 184 -17.42 14.85 -17.24
C ASP A 184 -17.42 13.30 -17.07
N GLU A 185 -16.74 12.58 -17.97
CA GLU A 185 -16.60 11.12 -17.87
C GLU A 185 -15.34 10.72 -17.06
N PRO A 186 -15.44 9.82 -16.08
CA PRO A 186 -14.29 9.27 -15.38
C PRO A 186 -13.32 8.55 -16.31
N VAL A 187 -12.04 8.93 -16.27
CA VAL A 187 -10.97 8.35 -17.11
C VAL A 187 -9.81 7.78 -16.30
N ALA A 188 -9.62 8.22 -15.07
CA ALA A 188 -8.63 7.68 -14.15
C ALA A 188 -9.03 7.92 -12.70
N PHE A 189 -8.57 7.07 -11.79
CA PHE A 189 -8.78 7.24 -10.36
C PHE A 189 -7.64 6.68 -9.53
N ALA A 190 -7.58 7.11 -8.26
CA ALA A 190 -6.76 6.52 -7.21
C ALA A 190 -7.55 6.51 -5.90
N THR A 191 -7.45 5.45 -5.12
CA THR A 191 -7.99 5.42 -3.76
C THR A 191 -7.15 6.30 -2.84
N LEU A 192 -7.81 7.11 -2.03
CA LEU A 192 -7.18 7.93 -1.00
C LEU A 192 -7.39 7.26 0.35
N MET A 193 -6.44 7.47 1.23
CA MET A 193 -6.48 6.96 2.60
C MET A 193 -6.28 8.11 3.56
N GLU A 194 -7.19 8.20 4.50
CA GLU A 194 -7.17 9.15 5.62
C GLU A 194 -6.77 8.44 6.91
#